data_d27851f5dd848989d60619bae392599e
#
_entry.id   d27851f5dd848989d60619bae392599e
#
_cell.length_a   1.000
_cell.length_b   1.000
_cell.length_c   1.000
_cell.angle_alpha   90.00
_cell.angle_beta   90.00
_cell.angle_gamma   90.00
#
_symmetry.space_group_name_H-M   'P 1'
#
loop_
_entity.id
_entity.type
_entity.pdbx_description
1 polymer ?
#
loop_
_entity_poly.entity_id
_entity_poly.type
_entity_poly.pdbx_seq_one_letter_code
_entity_poly.pdbx_strand_id
1 'polypeptide(L)'
;MKELKLRCKKWKEYQHYKKNNKNYSKEQPWFRMFGRKLIGERKFMEMTPVQRDFLVVGCWCIGSQDNGFLPSPEDIAFKTRIDEKEVTLHLKHLLQQDWLEEYDEEDYKQIMNEVEEQVEENQRVNGLEKVREKESIHDQARKLSQKMSMNNG
;
A
#
# COMPACT_ATOMS: atom_id res chain seq x y z
N MET A 1 -16.46 25.09 8.77
CA MET A 1 -15.56 24.86 7.63
C MET A 1 -15.65 23.39 7.26
N LYS A 2 -15.71 23.08 5.97
CA LYS A 2 -15.72 21.68 5.52
C LYS A 2 -14.35 21.09 5.89
N GLU A 3 -14.35 19.98 6.60
CA GLU A 3 -13.11 19.27 6.96
C GLU A 3 -12.40 18.84 5.66
N LEU A 4 -11.13 19.18 5.54
CA LEU A 4 -10.35 18.89 4.34
C LEU A 4 -9.93 17.40 4.40
N LYS A 5 -10.59 16.56 3.62
CA LYS A 5 -10.27 15.14 3.50
C LYS A 5 -9.32 14.95 2.32
N LEU A 6 -8.12 14.49 2.59
CA LEU A 6 -7.04 14.37 1.63
C LEU A 6 -6.54 12.93 1.50
N ARG A 7 -6.10 12.59 0.29
CA ARG A 7 -5.48 11.32 -0.06
C ARG A 7 -4.21 11.55 -0.86
N CYS A 8 -3.22 10.67 -0.66
CA CYS A 8 -2.03 10.63 -1.49
C CYS A 8 -2.39 10.22 -2.91
N LYS A 9 -2.17 11.12 -3.88
CA LYS A 9 -2.46 10.88 -5.29
C LYS A 9 -1.60 9.78 -5.85
N LYS A 10 -2.13 9.02 -6.78
CA LYS A 10 -1.43 7.88 -7.41
C LYS A 10 -0.93 6.82 -6.41
N TRP A 11 -1.54 6.73 -5.23
CA TRP A 11 -1.14 5.77 -4.20
C TRP A 11 -1.02 4.33 -4.74
N LYS A 12 -1.99 3.88 -5.55
CA LYS A 12 -1.96 2.54 -6.17
C LYS A 12 -0.76 2.32 -7.09
N GLU A 13 -0.30 3.34 -7.81
CA GLU A 13 0.86 3.24 -8.71
C GLU A 13 2.18 3.07 -7.94
N TYR A 14 2.27 3.68 -6.75
CA TYR A 14 3.43 3.56 -5.88
C TYR A 14 3.40 2.28 -5.05
N GLN A 15 2.23 1.73 -4.74
CA GLN A 15 2.12 0.57 -3.86
C GLN A 15 2.16 -0.78 -4.56
N HIS A 16 2.03 -0.84 -5.88
CA HIS A 16 1.99 -2.10 -6.64
C HIS A 16 1.25 -3.23 -5.90
N TYR A 17 -0.04 -3.13 -5.85
CA TYR A 17 -0.90 -4.27 -5.49
C TYR A 17 -0.84 -5.28 -6.64
N LYS A 18 0.23 -6.08 -6.70
CA LYS A 18 0.25 -7.21 -7.64
C LYS A 18 -0.83 -8.19 -7.18
N LYS A 19 -1.70 -8.59 -8.11
CA LYS A 19 -2.74 -9.61 -7.91
C LYS A 19 -2.23 -10.91 -7.25
N ASN A 20 -0.92 -11.13 -7.19
CA ASN A 20 -0.27 -12.34 -6.68
C ASN A 20 0.67 -12.06 -5.48
N ASN A 21 0.47 -10.99 -4.74
CA ASN A 21 1.29 -10.77 -3.55
C ASN A 21 0.79 -11.65 -2.41
N LYS A 22 1.49 -12.77 -2.17
CA LYS A 22 1.16 -13.75 -1.12
C LYS A 22 1.10 -13.17 0.30
N ASN A 23 1.69 -11.99 0.50
CA ASN A 23 1.76 -11.30 1.80
C ASN A 23 0.84 -10.07 1.86
N TYR A 24 -0.11 -9.93 0.92
CA TYR A 24 -1.03 -8.81 0.94
C TYR A 24 -2.01 -8.96 2.11
N SER A 25 -1.96 -8.03 3.04
CA SER A 25 -2.93 -7.90 4.13
C SER A 25 -3.52 -6.50 4.13
N LYS A 26 -4.71 -6.34 4.72
CA LYS A 26 -5.39 -5.03 4.87
C LYS A 26 -4.53 -4.04 5.67
N GLU A 27 -3.72 -4.57 6.60
CA GLU A 27 -2.79 -3.80 7.43
C GLU A 27 -1.35 -4.19 7.04
N GLN A 28 -0.74 -3.41 6.16
CA GLN A 28 0.66 -3.64 5.81
C GLN A 28 1.55 -2.75 6.67
N PRO A 29 2.54 -3.33 7.38
CA PRO A 29 3.46 -2.56 8.23
C PRO A 29 4.51 -1.79 7.41
N TRP A 30 4.45 -1.86 6.08
CA TRP A 30 5.39 -1.21 5.18
C TRP A 30 4.69 -0.74 3.90
N PHE A 31 5.25 0.27 3.26
CA PHE A 31 4.87 0.68 1.92
C PHE A 31 6.10 0.71 1.01
N ARG A 32 5.88 0.55 -0.30
CA ARG A 32 6.97 0.59 -1.28
C ARG A 32 7.21 2.01 -1.74
N MET A 33 8.48 2.40 -1.75
CA MET A 33 8.92 3.64 -2.37
C MET A 33 9.82 3.34 -3.56
N PHE A 34 9.43 3.81 -4.74
CA PHE A 34 10.24 3.68 -5.96
C PHE A 34 11.23 4.85 -6.03
N GLY A 35 12.32 4.74 -5.27
CA GLY A 35 13.29 5.81 -5.15
C GLY A 35 13.84 6.30 -6.50
N ARG A 36 14.09 5.39 -7.46
CA ARG A 36 14.55 5.77 -8.80
C ARG A 36 13.52 6.57 -9.59
N LYS A 37 12.23 6.21 -9.50
CA LYS A 37 11.12 6.95 -10.11
C LYS A 37 10.97 8.32 -9.45
N LEU A 38 11.02 8.36 -8.13
CA LEU A 38 10.85 9.58 -7.34
C LEU A 38 11.95 10.61 -7.61
N ILE A 39 13.22 10.18 -7.65
CA ILE A 39 14.37 11.05 -7.98
C ILE A 39 14.28 11.54 -9.43
N GLY A 40 13.69 10.77 -10.35
CA GLY A 40 13.42 11.18 -11.73
C GLY A 40 12.26 12.16 -11.89
N GLU A 41 11.41 12.30 -10.89
CA GLU A 41 10.29 13.25 -10.91
C GLU A 41 10.78 14.68 -10.65
N ARG A 42 10.72 15.52 -11.71
CA ARG A 42 11.17 16.92 -11.62
C ARG A 42 10.46 17.68 -10.49
N LYS A 43 9.14 17.53 -10.37
CA LYS A 43 8.34 18.15 -9.31
C LYS A 43 8.86 17.81 -7.92
N PHE A 44 9.29 16.55 -7.67
CA PHE A 44 9.85 16.14 -6.40
C PHE A 44 11.21 16.80 -6.14
N MET A 45 12.06 16.86 -7.15
CA MET A 45 13.40 17.44 -7.01
C MET A 45 13.40 18.95 -6.85
N GLU A 46 12.38 19.65 -7.35
CA GLU A 46 12.18 21.10 -7.19
C GLU A 46 11.65 21.47 -5.79
N MET A 47 11.15 20.50 -5.01
CA MET A 47 10.71 20.73 -3.62
C MET A 47 11.89 21.04 -2.70
N THR A 48 11.66 21.87 -1.69
CA THR A 48 12.62 22.05 -0.59
C THR A 48 12.79 20.77 0.21
N PRO A 49 13.91 20.58 0.92
CA PRO A 49 14.11 19.43 1.80
C PRO A 49 12.97 19.23 2.81
N VAL A 50 12.45 20.30 3.40
CA VAL A 50 11.31 20.26 4.34
C VAL A 50 10.05 19.78 3.68
N GLN A 51 9.75 20.24 2.47
CA GLN A 51 8.57 19.79 1.70
C GLN A 51 8.68 18.31 1.32
N ARG A 52 9.86 17.85 0.91
CA ARG A 52 10.10 16.43 0.61
C ARG A 52 9.94 15.54 1.84
N ASP A 53 10.50 15.98 2.96
CA ASP A 53 10.36 15.27 4.23
C ASP A 53 8.89 15.18 4.65
N PHE A 54 8.16 16.29 4.59
CA PHE A 54 6.74 16.31 4.91
C PHE A 54 5.90 15.42 3.95
N LEU A 55 6.22 15.40 2.65
CA LEU A 55 5.54 14.49 1.71
C LEU A 55 5.79 13.01 2.07
N VAL A 56 7.03 12.66 2.36
CA VAL A 56 7.41 11.26 2.64
C VAL A 56 6.94 10.84 4.04
N VAL A 57 7.26 11.59 5.06
CA VAL A 57 6.95 11.23 6.46
C VAL A 57 5.54 11.67 6.85
N GLY A 58 5.19 12.92 6.61
CA GLY A 58 3.91 13.51 7.00
C GLY A 58 2.72 13.02 6.18
N CYS A 59 2.93 12.58 4.94
CA CYS A 59 1.85 12.10 4.08
C CYS A 59 1.95 10.61 3.76
N TRP A 60 3.01 10.15 3.13
CA TRP A 60 3.09 8.75 2.67
C TRP A 60 3.24 7.75 3.80
N CYS A 61 4.11 8.00 4.79
CA CYS A 61 4.24 7.10 5.95
C CYS A 61 2.95 7.04 6.77
N ILE A 62 2.34 8.19 7.02
CA ILE A 62 1.07 8.26 7.77
C ILE A 62 -0.06 7.66 6.95
N GLY A 63 -0.19 8.04 5.67
CA GLY A 63 -1.22 7.51 4.77
C GLY A 63 -1.11 6.01 4.50
N SER A 64 0.08 5.41 4.70
CA SER A 64 0.25 3.96 4.56
C SER A 64 -0.61 3.14 5.54
N GLN A 65 -1.05 3.75 6.62
CA GLN A 65 -1.93 3.11 7.60
C GLN A 65 -3.37 2.94 7.09
N ASP A 66 -3.79 3.79 6.13
CA ASP A 66 -5.15 3.76 5.58
C ASP A 66 -5.15 3.96 4.04
N ASN A 67 -4.42 3.11 3.31
CA ASN A 67 -4.42 3.08 1.84
C ASN A 67 -4.19 4.42 1.15
N GLY A 68 -3.38 5.27 1.74
CA GLY A 68 -3.05 6.59 1.24
C GLY A 68 -3.98 7.70 1.72
N PHE A 69 -5.05 7.39 2.44
CA PHE A 69 -5.90 8.38 3.07
C PHE A 69 -5.21 9.03 4.25
N LEU A 70 -5.31 10.34 4.35
CA LEU A 70 -4.68 11.11 5.41
C LEU A 70 -5.67 11.39 6.54
N PRO A 71 -5.24 11.29 7.80
CA PRO A 71 -6.05 11.72 8.93
C PRO A 71 -6.16 13.26 8.97
N SER A 72 -6.83 13.78 9.98
CA SER A 72 -6.98 15.22 10.17
C SER A 72 -5.62 15.94 10.26
N PRO A 73 -5.55 17.24 9.90
CA PRO A 73 -4.33 18.02 10.09
C PRO A 73 -3.82 18.03 11.55
N GLU A 74 -4.74 18.00 12.53
CA GLU A 74 -4.43 17.89 13.95
C GLU A 74 -3.69 16.58 14.27
N ASP A 75 -4.18 15.44 13.76
CA ASP A 75 -3.56 14.14 13.95
C ASP A 75 -2.18 14.05 13.29
N ILE A 76 -2.03 14.65 12.10
CA ILE A 76 -0.74 14.74 11.42
C ILE A 76 0.23 15.60 12.26
N ALA A 77 -0.22 16.74 12.76
CA ALA A 77 0.56 17.61 13.62
C ALA A 77 1.04 16.89 14.89
N PHE A 78 0.14 16.15 15.53
CA PHE A 78 0.48 15.34 16.69
C PHE A 78 1.56 14.27 16.37
N LYS A 79 1.42 13.56 15.26
CA LYS A 79 2.35 12.49 14.85
C LYS A 79 3.71 13.04 14.41
N THR A 80 3.74 14.16 13.69
CA THR A 80 4.96 14.75 13.12
C THR A 80 5.66 15.72 14.06
N ARG A 81 4.97 16.17 15.12
CA ARG A 81 5.43 17.23 16.04
C ARG A 81 5.66 18.58 15.34
N ILE A 82 4.92 18.82 14.27
CA ILE A 82 4.88 20.08 13.54
C ILE A 82 3.62 20.84 13.97
N ASP A 83 3.68 22.17 14.00
CA ASP A 83 2.51 23.00 14.32
C ASP A 83 1.37 22.77 13.31
N GLU A 84 0.11 22.71 13.77
CA GLU A 84 -1.05 22.40 12.93
C GLU A 84 -1.23 23.40 11.78
N LYS A 85 -0.92 24.68 12.01
CA LYS A 85 -1.01 25.70 10.95
C LYS A 85 0.04 25.43 9.87
N GLU A 86 1.24 25.05 10.28
CA GLU A 86 2.31 24.68 9.36
C GLU A 86 1.96 23.41 8.57
N VAL A 87 1.43 22.37 9.24
CA VAL A 87 0.87 21.18 8.59
C VAL A 87 -0.17 21.55 7.55
N THR A 88 -1.12 22.42 7.92
CA THR A 88 -2.19 22.86 7.00
C THR A 88 -1.62 23.59 5.77
N LEU A 89 -0.57 24.40 5.94
CA LEU A 89 0.11 25.07 4.83
C LEU A 89 0.81 24.08 3.91
N HIS A 90 1.53 23.10 4.48
CA HIS A 90 2.18 22.04 3.71
C HIS A 90 1.18 21.20 2.92
N LEU A 91 0.07 20.79 3.54
CA LEU A 91 -0.99 20.02 2.87
C LEU A 91 -1.59 20.80 1.69
N LYS A 92 -1.90 22.08 1.86
CA LYS A 92 -2.39 22.94 0.78
C LYS A 92 -1.39 23.07 -0.36
N HIS A 93 -0.12 23.21 -0.03
CA HIS A 93 0.94 23.29 -1.03
C HIS A 93 1.07 21.98 -1.83
N LEU A 94 1.05 20.83 -1.15
CA LEU A 94 1.10 19.52 -1.80
C LEU A 94 -0.14 19.23 -2.66
N LEU A 95 -1.31 19.69 -2.22
CA LEU A 95 -2.54 19.63 -3.01
C LEU A 95 -2.43 20.46 -4.30
N GLN A 96 -1.92 21.69 -4.22
CA GLN A 96 -1.67 22.56 -5.38
C GLN A 96 -0.64 21.97 -6.35
N GLN A 97 0.35 21.24 -5.84
CA GLN A 97 1.36 20.56 -6.65
C GLN A 97 0.94 19.18 -7.16
N ASP A 98 -0.29 18.79 -6.93
CA ASP A 98 -0.85 17.54 -7.45
C ASP A 98 -0.23 16.25 -6.84
N TRP A 99 0.30 16.35 -5.60
CA TRP A 99 0.74 15.20 -4.80
C TRP A 99 -0.37 14.62 -3.95
N LEU A 100 -1.35 15.43 -3.60
CA LEU A 100 -2.54 15.05 -2.86
C LEU A 100 -3.78 15.32 -3.71
N GLU A 101 -4.87 14.67 -3.37
CA GLU A 101 -6.20 14.89 -3.93
C GLU A 101 -7.23 14.96 -2.81
N GLU A 102 -8.30 15.73 -3.02
CA GLU A 102 -9.47 15.72 -2.14
C GLU A 102 -10.32 14.48 -2.44
N TYR A 103 -10.96 13.94 -1.41
CA TYR A 103 -11.90 12.85 -1.55
C TYR A 103 -13.15 13.08 -0.72
N ASP A 104 -14.23 12.41 -1.10
CA ASP A 104 -15.47 12.38 -0.32
C ASP A 104 -15.73 10.98 0.27
N GLU A 105 -16.85 10.84 1.01
CA GLU A 105 -17.23 9.57 1.63
C GLU A 105 -17.56 8.46 0.63
N GLU A 106 -18.03 8.81 -0.57
CA GLU A 106 -18.32 7.84 -1.62
C GLU A 106 -17.03 7.31 -2.24
N ASP A 107 -16.08 8.20 -2.53
CA ASP A 107 -14.74 7.85 -3.01
C ASP A 107 -14.04 6.90 -2.01
N TYR A 108 -14.11 7.25 -0.71
CA TYR A 108 -13.53 6.40 0.34
C TYR A 108 -14.14 4.99 0.34
N LYS A 109 -15.47 4.89 0.33
CA LYS A 109 -16.17 3.59 0.34
C LYS A 109 -15.86 2.76 -0.89
N GLN A 110 -15.85 3.37 -2.09
CA GLN A 110 -15.54 2.68 -3.32
C GLN A 110 -14.13 2.09 -3.29
N ILE A 111 -13.14 2.89 -2.87
CA ILE A 111 -11.75 2.46 -2.81
C ILE A 111 -11.55 1.36 -1.78
N MET A 112 -12.19 1.47 -0.62
CA MET A 112 -12.11 0.43 0.42
C MET A 112 -12.76 -0.87 -0.01
N ASN A 113 -13.87 -0.84 -0.73
CA ASN A 113 -14.48 -2.02 -1.32
C ASN A 113 -13.55 -2.69 -2.34
N GLU A 114 -12.93 -1.93 -3.24
CA GLU A 114 -11.95 -2.46 -4.19
C GLU A 114 -10.75 -3.13 -3.48
N VAL A 115 -10.29 -2.56 -2.37
CA VAL A 115 -9.23 -3.14 -1.55
C VAL A 115 -9.67 -4.45 -0.91
N GLU A 116 -10.87 -4.51 -0.35
CA GLU A 116 -11.43 -5.71 0.26
C GLU A 116 -11.59 -6.84 -0.77
N GLU A 117 -12.15 -6.56 -1.95
CA GLU A 117 -12.27 -7.53 -3.05
C GLU A 117 -10.90 -8.09 -3.47
N GLN A 118 -9.87 -7.23 -3.55
CA GLN A 118 -8.51 -7.66 -3.87
C GLN A 118 -7.90 -8.55 -2.78
N VAL A 119 -8.15 -8.25 -1.51
CA VAL A 119 -7.70 -9.09 -0.38
C VAL A 119 -8.35 -10.47 -0.44
N GLU A 120 -9.67 -10.54 -0.65
CA GLU A 120 -10.40 -11.80 -0.75
C GLU A 120 -9.92 -12.64 -1.93
N GLU A 121 -9.74 -12.03 -3.10
CA GLU A 121 -9.24 -12.74 -4.29
C GLU A 121 -7.82 -13.28 -4.07
N ASN A 122 -6.93 -12.50 -3.45
CA ASN A 122 -5.57 -12.96 -3.13
C ASN A 122 -5.58 -14.12 -2.12
N GLN A 123 -6.47 -14.09 -1.12
CA GLN A 123 -6.62 -15.18 -0.17
C GLN A 123 -7.12 -16.46 -0.85
N ARG A 124 -8.07 -16.32 -1.78
CA ARG A 124 -8.60 -17.45 -2.56
C ARG A 124 -7.51 -18.08 -3.44
N VAL A 125 -6.74 -17.28 -4.16
CA VAL A 125 -5.64 -17.74 -5.01
C VAL A 125 -4.55 -18.43 -4.17
N ASN A 126 -4.17 -17.86 -3.03
CA ASN A 126 -3.20 -18.45 -2.12
C ASN A 126 -3.69 -19.78 -1.53
N GLY A 127 -4.98 -19.90 -1.25
CA GLY A 127 -5.61 -21.15 -0.81
C GLY A 127 -5.50 -22.25 -1.86
N LEU A 128 -5.80 -21.93 -3.12
CA LEU A 128 -5.70 -22.87 -4.25
C LEU A 128 -4.24 -23.30 -4.53
N GLU A 129 -3.27 -22.39 -4.44
CA GLU A 129 -1.85 -22.72 -4.61
C GLU A 129 -1.37 -23.70 -3.52
N LYS A 130 -1.73 -23.48 -2.26
CA LYS A 130 -1.38 -24.40 -1.15
C LYS A 130 -1.97 -25.79 -1.32
N VAL A 131 -3.17 -25.90 -1.87
CA VAL A 131 -3.79 -27.20 -2.18
C VAL A 131 -3.00 -27.90 -3.28
N ARG A 132 -2.67 -27.21 -4.37
CA ARG A 132 -1.87 -27.77 -5.48
C ARG A 132 -0.48 -28.21 -5.05
N GLU A 133 0.19 -27.43 -4.18
CA GLU A 133 1.50 -27.81 -3.63
C GLU A 133 1.41 -29.10 -2.81
N LYS A 134 0.38 -29.23 -1.95
CA LYS A 134 0.16 -30.45 -1.15
C LYS A 134 -0.11 -31.66 -2.03
N GLU A 135 -0.93 -31.54 -3.07
CA GLU A 135 -1.21 -32.62 -4.03
C GLU A 135 0.04 -33.03 -4.78
N SER A 136 0.87 -32.07 -5.23
CA SER A 136 2.15 -32.37 -5.90
C SER A 136 3.12 -33.11 -5.00
N ILE A 137 3.25 -32.73 -3.73
CA ILE A 137 4.11 -33.40 -2.74
C ILE A 137 3.60 -34.83 -2.49
N HIS A 138 2.29 -35.02 -2.37
CA HIS A 138 1.68 -36.32 -2.17
C HIS A 138 1.93 -37.26 -3.36
N ASP A 139 1.79 -36.76 -4.58
CA ASP A 139 2.06 -37.52 -5.81
C ASP A 139 3.55 -37.91 -5.93
N GLN A 140 4.45 -37.02 -5.56
CA GLN A 140 5.90 -37.31 -5.52
C GLN A 140 6.21 -38.41 -4.48
N ALA A 141 5.65 -38.32 -3.29
CA ALA A 141 5.83 -39.32 -2.25
C ALA A 141 5.29 -40.69 -2.68
N ARG A 142 4.13 -40.73 -3.36
CA ARG A 142 3.53 -41.97 -3.89
C ARG A 142 4.42 -42.62 -4.97
N LYS A 143 4.97 -41.84 -5.89
CA LYS A 143 5.91 -42.32 -6.92
C LYS A 143 7.20 -42.88 -6.32
N LEU A 144 7.73 -42.25 -5.28
CA LEU A 144 8.91 -42.72 -4.54
C LEU A 144 8.63 -44.07 -3.85
N SER A 145 7.51 -44.19 -3.16
CA SER A 145 7.11 -45.45 -2.49
C SER A 145 6.95 -46.60 -3.49
N GLN A 146 6.38 -46.34 -4.67
CA GLN A 146 6.26 -47.37 -5.74
C GLN A 146 7.62 -47.79 -6.27
N LYS A 147 8.56 -46.85 -6.47
CA LYS A 147 9.94 -47.22 -6.91
C LYS A 147 10.71 -48.04 -5.88
N MET A 148 10.52 -47.73 -4.60
CA MET A 148 11.17 -48.51 -3.52
C MET A 148 10.62 -49.92 -3.41
N SER A 149 9.32 -50.13 -3.62
CA SER A 149 8.72 -51.46 -3.62
C SER A 149 9.11 -52.32 -4.82
N MET A 150 9.44 -51.73 -5.98
CA MET A 150 9.90 -52.43 -7.16
C MET A 150 11.38 -52.84 -7.11
N ASN A 151 12.18 -52.18 -6.29
CA ASN A 151 13.62 -52.51 -6.16
C ASN A 151 13.91 -53.53 -5.03
N ASN A 152 12.94 -53.93 -4.23
CA ASN A 152 13.07 -54.90 -3.14
C ASN A 152 12.42 -56.27 -3.47
N GLY A 153 12.07 -56.52 -4.68
CA GLY A 153 11.61 -57.82 -5.22
C GLY A 153 12.61 -58.37 -6.20
#